data_ce0589a5a6da334fe6145d2dcb7d9c3d
#
_entry.id   ce0589a5a6da334fe6145d2dcb7d9c3d
#
_cell.length_a   1.000
_cell.length_b   1.000
_cell.length_c   1.000
_cell.angle_alpha   90.00
_cell.angle_beta   90.00
_cell.angle_gamma   90.00
#
_symmetry.space_group_name_H-M   'P 1'
#
loop_
_entity.id
_entity.type
_entity.pdbx_description
1 polymer ?
#
loop_
_entity_poly.entity_id
_entity_poly.type
_entity_poly.pdbx_seq_one_letter_code
_entity_poly.pdbx_strand_id
1 'polypeptide(L)'
;VEGETDEYCATEDSNNMIVDIQIGGKNTWAMVGHVYFDRAFSEKFVEILEKEFKHEPYKEQLWEDYYTRNVHELHLEARHYSADIVKEFDSLDELRQFDARYLMNSNSEIIDNICKTLNCDASDIVHIKPLKDGLTNTSFSFDCLGKKYVYRHPGRGTEKYINRSSEAASMEIAAKLQIDRTFVAMDKNEGWKISEFIPNARPLDYDNWDHVEKAMGLLRKLHQSGEKTEHSFDQFEGIDDFREKLKASNRFEFDGLDELDKNISTIREFLKQDDTERVLCHGDSYSPNFLLNEQEEMSDWEYSGMGDPAGDLGTFIGCSNYTVEQAEKVLEIYLQEVPDTKTRRHYLAYVAVTSYYWFLWALFQERVGKPVG
;
A
#
# COMPACT_ATOMS: atom_id res chain seq x y z
N VAL A 1 -0.58 29.43 -20.21
CA VAL A 1 -1.83 28.82 -19.74
C VAL A 1 -2.86 29.91 -19.56
N GLU A 2 -4.06 29.74 -20.07
CA GLU A 2 -5.22 30.60 -19.79
C GLU A 2 -5.93 30.04 -18.53
N GLY A 3 -6.19 30.91 -17.55
CA GLY A 3 -6.77 30.49 -16.26
C GLY A 3 -5.74 30.31 -15.14
N GLU A 4 -6.16 29.64 -14.09
CA GLU A 4 -5.31 29.29 -12.94
C GLU A 4 -4.60 27.96 -13.23
N THR A 5 -3.36 27.84 -12.76
CA THR A 5 -2.53 26.63 -12.86
C THR A 5 -1.72 26.46 -11.59
N ASP A 6 -1.36 25.23 -11.24
CA ASP A 6 -0.45 24.82 -10.16
C ASP A 6 0.93 24.37 -10.66
N GLU A 7 1.18 24.54 -11.98
CA GLU A 7 2.44 24.25 -12.62
C GLU A 7 3.57 25.23 -12.25
N TYR A 8 4.81 24.85 -12.57
CA TYR A 8 5.96 25.77 -12.49
C TYR A 8 5.82 26.86 -13.55
N CYS A 9 5.68 28.10 -13.12
CA CYS A 9 5.46 29.25 -13.97
C CYS A 9 6.72 30.12 -14.04
N ALA A 10 7.22 30.36 -15.27
CA ALA A 10 8.43 31.11 -15.51
C ALA A 10 8.16 32.59 -15.78
N THR A 11 9.00 33.45 -15.23
CA THR A 11 9.12 34.87 -15.57
C THR A 11 10.44 35.10 -16.33
N GLU A 12 10.37 35.87 -17.42
CA GLU A 12 11.47 36.08 -18.36
C GLU A 12 11.91 37.54 -18.43
N ASP A 13 13.17 37.74 -18.79
CA ASP A 13 13.68 39.07 -19.17
C ASP A 13 13.42 39.39 -20.66
N SER A 14 13.89 40.56 -21.11
CA SER A 14 13.75 41.03 -22.49
C SER A 14 14.51 40.16 -23.53
N ASN A 15 15.34 39.22 -23.10
CA ASN A 15 16.09 38.29 -23.95
C ASN A 15 15.55 36.86 -23.86
N ASN A 16 14.35 36.67 -23.32
CA ASN A 16 13.72 35.38 -23.02
C ASN A 16 14.50 34.51 -22.04
N MET A 17 15.38 35.10 -21.22
CA MET A 17 16.06 34.36 -20.18
C MET A 17 15.15 34.23 -18.96
N ILE A 18 14.99 33.03 -18.44
CA ILE A 18 14.22 32.77 -17.23
C ILE A 18 14.94 33.39 -16.04
N VAL A 19 14.27 34.31 -15.34
CA VAL A 19 14.82 35.07 -14.20
C VAL A 19 14.15 34.71 -12.88
N ASP A 20 12.95 34.12 -12.93
CA ASP A 20 12.21 33.69 -11.74
C ASP A 20 11.27 32.54 -12.08
N ILE A 21 11.00 31.68 -11.12
CA ILE A 21 10.02 30.59 -11.21
C ILE A 21 9.20 30.56 -9.94
N GLN A 22 7.89 30.44 -10.10
CA GLN A 22 6.95 30.22 -9.01
C GLN A 22 6.01 29.05 -9.31
N ILE A 23 5.58 28.33 -8.28
CA ILE A 23 4.54 27.29 -8.43
C ILE A 23 3.19 27.98 -8.40
N GLY A 24 2.38 27.69 -9.42
CA GLY A 24 1.06 28.28 -9.58
C GLY A 24 1.08 29.67 -10.18
N GLY A 25 -0.04 30.05 -10.77
CA GLY A 25 -0.21 31.35 -11.39
C GLY A 25 -1.55 31.46 -12.13
N LYS A 26 -1.75 32.63 -12.75
CA LYS A 26 -2.94 32.88 -13.55
C LYS A 26 -2.57 33.62 -14.85
N ASN A 27 -3.01 33.10 -15.99
CA ASN A 27 -2.70 33.63 -17.29
C ASN A 27 -1.20 33.86 -17.50
N THR A 28 -0.41 32.83 -17.26
CA THR A 28 1.05 32.88 -17.24
C THR A 28 1.68 31.77 -18.10
N TRP A 29 2.98 31.84 -18.31
CA TRP A 29 3.73 30.79 -18.99
C TRP A 29 4.08 29.66 -18.03
N ALA A 30 3.51 28.46 -18.23
CA ALA A 30 3.88 27.26 -17.51
C ALA A 30 4.98 26.50 -18.24
N MET A 31 5.89 25.91 -17.46
CA MET A 31 6.91 25.00 -17.99
C MET A 31 6.24 23.66 -18.37
N VAL A 32 6.62 23.12 -19.52
CA VAL A 32 6.01 21.88 -20.08
C VAL A 32 6.99 20.71 -20.13
N GLY A 33 7.93 20.66 -19.22
CA GLY A 33 8.82 19.51 -19.05
C GLY A 33 9.89 19.29 -20.15
N HIS A 34 9.75 19.86 -21.32
CA HIS A 34 10.72 19.74 -22.41
C HIS A 34 11.85 20.74 -22.22
N VAL A 35 13.03 20.26 -21.83
CA VAL A 35 14.19 21.10 -21.60
C VAL A 35 15.42 20.53 -22.31
N TYR A 36 16.29 21.42 -22.81
CA TYR A 36 17.60 21.07 -23.34
C TYR A 36 18.68 21.67 -22.44
N PHE A 37 19.44 20.82 -21.79
CA PHE A 37 20.61 21.21 -21.02
C PHE A 37 21.85 21.17 -21.92
N ASP A 38 22.45 22.32 -22.14
CA ASP A 38 23.75 22.36 -22.78
C ASP A 38 24.85 21.85 -21.82
N ARG A 39 26.07 21.79 -22.32
CA ARG A 39 27.20 21.30 -21.52
C ARG A 39 27.47 22.17 -20.30
N ALA A 40 27.46 23.50 -20.47
CA ALA A 40 27.76 24.42 -19.40
C ALA A 40 26.72 24.36 -18.28
N PHE A 41 25.40 24.31 -18.66
CA PHE A 41 24.33 24.09 -17.70
C PHE A 41 24.50 22.75 -16.97
N SER A 42 24.76 21.66 -17.71
CA SER A 42 24.88 20.32 -17.15
C SER A 42 26.03 20.21 -16.14
N GLU A 43 27.22 20.77 -16.46
CA GLU A 43 28.38 20.79 -15.56
C GLU A 43 28.05 21.56 -14.26
N LYS A 44 27.38 22.72 -14.38
CA LYS A 44 27.01 23.52 -13.22
C LYS A 44 25.89 22.86 -12.39
N PHE A 45 24.92 22.25 -13.04
CA PHE A 45 23.84 21.56 -12.36
C PHE A 45 24.34 20.35 -11.56
N VAL A 46 25.31 19.59 -12.09
CA VAL A 46 25.95 18.50 -11.35
C VAL A 46 26.66 19.01 -10.10
N GLU A 47 27.39 20.14 -10.16
CA GLU A 47 28.03 20.76 -8.99
C GLU A 47 26.99 21.08 -7.88
N ILE A 48 25.84 21.62 -8.27
CA ILE A 48 24.73 21.94 -7.35
C ILE A 48 24.15 20.66 -6.75
N LEU A 49 23.87 19.64 -7.57
CA LEU A 49 23.36 18.36 -7.10
C LEU A 49 24.32 17.68 -6.13
N GLU A 50 25.62 17.63 -6.41
CA GLU A 50 26.61 17.03 -5.52
C GLU A 50 26.67 17.71 -4.15
N LYS A 51 26.36 19.00 -4.11
CA LYS A 51 26.32 19.79 -2.87
C LYS A 51 25.00 19.59 -2.10
N GLU A 52 23.85 19.69 -2.79
CA GLU A 52 22.53 19.75 -2.16
C GLU A 52 21.93 18.37 -1.91
N PHE A 53 22.11 17.40 -2.80
CA PHE A 53 21.50 16.07 -2.71
C PHE A 53 21.89 15.27 -1.45
N LYS A 54 22.95 15.68 -0.75
CA LYS A 54 23.39 15.07 0.51
C LYS A 54 22.50 15.43 1.70
N HIS A 55 21.64 16.43 1.55
CA HIS A 55 20.79 16.95 2.62
C HIS A 55 19.33 16.53 2.42
N GLU A 56 18.74 15.90 3.43
CA GLU A 56 17.30 15.79 3.52
C GLU A 56 16.68 17.19 3.70
N PRO A 57 15.59 17.55 3.03
CA PRO A 57 14.66 16.74 2.24
C PRO A 57 14.86 16.78 0.71
N TYR A 58 16.04 17.17 0.22
CA TYR A 58 16.24 17.47 -1.23
C TYR A 58 16.32 16.23 -2.12
N LYS A 59 16.48 15.03 -1.56
CA LYS A 59 16.67 13.79 -2.34
C LYS A 59 15.46 13.38 -3.21
N GLU A 60 14.26 13.78 -2.82
CA GLU A 60 13.02 13.45 -3.51
C GLU A 60 12.46 14.59 -4.37
N GLN A 61 13.24 15.67 -4.53
CA GLN A 61 12.81 16.83 -5.30
C GLN A 61 13.04 16.64 -6.79
N LEU A 62 12.22 17.32 -7.58
CA LEU A 62 12.35 17.37 -9.03
C LEU A 62 13.51 18.30 -9.44
N TRP A 63 13.98 18.20 -10.68
CA TRP A 63 15.04 19.08 -11.19
C TRP A 63 14.60 20.56 -11.20
N GLU A 64 13.31 20.80 -11.40
CA GLU A 64 12.68 22.13 -11.36
C GLU A 64 12.85 22.79 -9.99
N ASP A 65 12.76 22.04 -8.90
CA ASP A 65 12.97 22.56 -7.55
C ASP A 65 14.42 23.02 -7.35
N TYR A 66 15.40 22.24 -7.84
CA TYR A 66 16.81 22.63 -7.82
C TYR A 66 17.04 23.86 -8.69
N TYR A 67 16.45 23.89 -9.88
CA TYR A 67 16.56 25.00 -10.78
C TYR A 67 15.96 26.27 -10.19
N THR A 68 14.76 26.21 -9.62
CA THR A 68 14.08 27.35 -8.98
C THR A 68 14.94 28.00 -7.91
N ARG A 69 15.60 27.21 -7.06
CA ARG A 69 16.50 27.76 -6.02
C ARG A 69 17.78 28.37 -6.57
N ASN A 70 18.21 27.91 -7.73
CA ASN A 70 19.50 28.27 -8.32
C ASN A 70 19.35 29.00 -9.68
N VAL A 71 18.20 29.61 -9.94
CA VAL A 71 17.89 30.28 -11.23
C VAL A 71 18.93 31.35 -11.62
N HIS A 72 19.55 31.98 -10.65
CA HIS A 72 20.61 32.99 -10.89
C HIS A 72 21.96 32.40 -11.28
N GLU A 73 22.20 31.12 -11.02
CA GLU A 73 23.45 30.41 -11.38
C GLU A 73 23.23 29.49 -12.61
N LEU A 74 21.99 29.08 -12.87
CA LEU A 74 21.59 28.21 -13.95
C LEU A 74 20.77 29.02 -14.97
N HIS A 75 21.23 29.11 -16.19
CA HIS A 75 20.60 29.95 -17.19
C HIS A 75 19.88 29.11 -18.23
N LEU A 76 18.55 29.30 -18.36
CA LEU A 76 17.73 28.73 -19.41
C LEU A 76 17.04 29.82 -20.20
N GLU A 77 17.00 29.64 -21.53
CA GLU A 77 16.23 30.46 -22.45
C GLU A 77 14.86 29.82 -22.66
N ALA A 78 13.79 30.57 -22.46
CA ALA A 78 12.44 30.12 -22.68
C ALA A 78 12.09 30.08 -24.17
N ARG A 79 11.39 29.03 -24.60
CA ARG A 79 10.74 28.95 -25.92
C ARG A 79 9.26 28.81 -25.74
N HIS A 80 8.51 29.74 -26.32
CA HIS A 80 7.07 29.76 -26.22
C HIS A 80 6.42 28.86 -27.26
N TYR A 81 5.49 28.05 -26.79
CA TYR A 81 4.63 27.21 -27.61
C TYR A 81 3.17 27.56 -27.31
N SER A 82 2.33 27.61 -28.33
CA SER A 82 0.89 27.73 -28.11
C SER A 82 0.30 26.44 -27.56
N ALA A 83 -0.76 26.54 -26.76
CA ALA A 83 -1.40 25.39 -26.11
C ALA A 83 -1.96 24.31 -27.04
N ASP A 84 -2.00 24.57 -28.36
CA ASP A 84 -2.37 23.60 -29.40
C ASP A 84 -1.20 22.73 -29.88
N ILE A 85 0.05 23.14 -29.63
CA ILE A 85 1.26 22.41 -30.06
C ILE A 85 1.68 21.38 -29.02
N VAL A 86 1.69 21.75 -27.72
CA VAL A 86 2.06 20.86 -26.62
C VAL A 86 0.81 20.52 -25.82
N LYS A 87 0.55 19.23 -25.63
CA LYS A 87 -0.56 18.71 -24.84
C LYS A 87 0.00 17.84 -23.72
N GLU A 88 -0.50 18.04 -22.54
CA GLU A 88 -0.23 17.24 -21.36
C GLU A 88 -1.53 16.58 -20.93
N PHE A 89 -1.45 15.33 -20.49
CA PHE A 89 -2.60 14.55 -20.05
C PHE A 89 -2.25 13.85 -18.75
N ASP A 90 -2.88 14.27 -17.66
CA ASP A 90 -2.74 13.66 -16.34
C ASP A 90 -3.70 12.49 -16.12
N SER A 91 -4.70 12.39 -16.99
CA SER A 91 -5.72 11.36 -16.87
C SER A 91 -6.18 10.81 -18.23
N LEU A 92 -6.72 9.59 -18.21
CA LEU A 92 -7.36 9.00 -19.38
C LEU A 92 -8.58 9.82 -19.83
N ASP A 93 -9.28 10.50 -18.90
CA ASP A 93 -10.45 11.31 -19.22
C ASP A 93 -10.06 12.56 -20.03
N GLU A 94 -8.92 13.18 -19.74
CA GLU A 94 -8.39 14.29 -20.55
C GLU A 94 -7.97 13.82 -21.94
N LEU A 95 -7.29 12.67 -22.03
CA LEU A 95 -6.93 12.08 -23.32
C LEU A 95 -8.18 11.76 -24.16
N ARG A 96 -9.26 11.26 -23.55
CA ARG A 96 -10.54 10.98 -24.20
C ARG A 96 -11.25 12.25 -24.70
N GLN A 97 -11.16 13.34 -23.95
CA GLN A 97 -11.68 14.65 -24.39
C GLN A 97 -10.90 15.18 -25.59
N PHE A 98 -9.61 14.93 -25.64
CA PHE A 98 -8.76 15.34 -26.75
C PHE A 98 -8.91 14.43 -27.97
N ASP A 99 -8.96 13.12 -27.79
CA ASP A 99 -9.05 12.13 -28.86
C ASP A 99 -10.11 11.06 -28.54
N ALA A 100 -11.26 11.19 -29.20
CA ALA A 100 -12.41 10.31 -29.04
C ALA A 100 -12.13 8.83 -29.37
N ARG A 101 -11.02 8.49 -30.03
CA ARG A 101 -10.61 7.09 -30.27
C ARG A 101 -10.34 6.33 -28.97
N TYR A 102 -9.98 7.04 -27.89
CA TYR A 102 -9.75 6.43 -26.58
C TYR A 102 -11.02 6.22 -25.76
N LEU A 103 -12.21 6.62 -26.24
CA LEU A 103 -13.46 6.38 -25.54
C LEU A 103 -13.81 4.90 -25.42
N MET A 104 -13.60 4.14 -26.52
CA MET A 104 -14.02 2.73 -26.58
C MET A 104 -12.86 1.75 -26.62
N ASN A 105 -11.63 2.21 -26.85
CA ASN A 105 -10.45 1.35 -26.95
C ASN A 105 -9.21 2.07 -26.42
N SER A 106 -8.77 1.65 -25.25
CA SER A 106 -7.53 2.15 -24.63
C SER A 106 -6.32 1.22 -24.87
N ASN A 107 -6.51 0.03 -25.49
CA ASN A 107 -5.52 -1.05 -25.57
C ASN A 107 -4.95 -1.44 -24.18
N SER A 108 -5.75 -1.34 -23.14
CA SER A 108 -5.36 -1.61 -21.76
C SER A 108 -6.06 -2.87 -21.27
N GLU A 109 -5.27 -3.90 -20.93
CA GLU A 109 -5.80 -5.13 -20.30
C GLU A 109 -6.55 -4.81 -18.99
N ILE A 110 -6.13 -3.77 -18.26
CA ILE A 110 -6.81 -3.32 -17.05
C ILE A 110 -8.22 -2.84 -17.35
N ILE A 111 -8.39 -2.01 -18.38
CA ILE A 111 -9.72 -1.52 -18.82
C ILE A 111 -10.56 -2.70 -19.32
N ASP A 112 -9.98 -3.63 -20.07
CA ASP A 112 -10.67 -4.83 -20.56
C ASP A 112 -11.15 -5.71 -19.39
N ASN A 113 -10.33 -5.89 -18.36
CA ASN A 113 -10.69 -6.62 -17.14
C ASN A 113 -11.87 -5.96 -16.41
N ILE A 114 -11.87 -4.63 -16.28
CA ILE A 114 -12.98 -3.88 -15.67
C ILE A 114 -14.25 -4.04 -16.50
N CYS A 115 -14.18 -3.80 -17.82
CA CYS A 115 -15.33 -3.92 -18.73
C CYS A 115 -15.97 -5.31 -18.66
N LYS A 116 -15.14 -6.35 -18.71
CA LYS A 116 -15.58 -7.73 -18.62
C LYS A 116 -16.23 -8.06 -17.28
N THR A 117 -15.64 -7.59 -16.19
CA THR A 117 -16.11 -7.87 -14.82
C THR A 117 -17.40 -7.15 -14.49
N LEU A 118 -17.48 -5.85 -14.81
CA LEU A 118 -18.64 -5.01 -14.51
C LEU A 118 -19.70 -5.01 -15.61
N ASN A 119 -19.44 -5.69 -16.73
CA ASN A 119 -20.30 -5.74 -17.92
C ASN A 119 -20.66 -4.32 -18.41
N CYS A 120 -19.64 -3.50 -18.66
CA CYS A 120 -19.75 -2.12 -19.08
C CYS A 120 -18.86 -1.84 -20.30
N ASP A 121 -19.05 -0.70 -20.94
CA ASP A 121 -18.17 -0.21 -21.98
C ASP A 121 -16.99 0.60 -21.40
N ALA A 122 -15.89 0.70 -22.12
CA ALA A 122 -14.73 1.49 -21.66
C ALA A 122 -15.08 2.98 -21.39
N SER A 123 -16.06 3.54 -22.12
CA SER A 123 -16.56 4.90 -21.90
C SER A 123 -17.35 5.11 -20.60
N ASP A 124 -17.80 4.01 -19.96
CA ASP A 124 -18.48 4.10 -18.66
C ASP A 124 -17.49 4.21 -17.49
N ILE A 125 -16.19 3.96 -17.75
CA ILE A 125 -15.12 4.03 -16.76
C ILE A 125 -14.55 5.45 -16.80
N VAL A 126 -14.83 6.25 -15.77
CA VAL A 126 -14.45 7.66 -15.67
C VAL A 126 -13.86 8.00 -14.32
N HIS A 127 -13.30 9.21 -14.17
CA HIS A 127 -12.72 9.73 -12.93
C HIS A 127 -11.65 8.79 -12.32
N ILE A 128 -10.79 8.23 -13.19
CA ILE A 128 -9.69 7.38 -12.78
C ILE A 128 -8.69 8.22 -11.96
N LYS A 129 -8.45 7.79 -10.70
CA LYS A 129 -7.53 8.49 -9.79
C LYS A 129 -6.59 7.49 -9.13
N PRO A 130 -5.26 7.65 -9.26
CA PRO A 130 -4.30 6.84 -8.52
C PRO A 130 -4.54 6.92 -7.01
N LEU A 131 -4.40 5.81 -6.32
CA LEU A 131 -4.36 5.73 -4.86
C LEU A 131 -2.89 5.52 -4.47
N LYS A 132 -2.37 6.42 -3.63
CA LYS A 132 -0.93 6.44 -3.27
C LYS A 132 -0.58 5.47 -2.12
N ASP A 133 -1.58 4.88 -1.48
CA ASP A 133 -1.40 4.09 -0.29
C ASP A 133 -1.27 2.60 -0.64
N GLY A 134 -0.04 2.10 -0.65
CA GLY A 134 0.24 0.68 -0.85
C GLY A 134 1.71 0.41 -1.16
N LEU A 135 2.38 -0.35 -0.27
CA LEU A 135 3.79 -0.71 -0.43
C LEU A 135 4.01 -1.79 -1.50
N THR A 136 3.02 -2.63 -1.72
CA THR A 136 3.15 -3.86 -2.52
C THR A 136 2.40 -3.84 -3.85
N ASN A 137 1.35 -3.05 -3.98
CA ASN A 137 0.44 -3.07 -5.12
C ASN A 137 0.23 -1.66 -5.70
N THR A 138 -0.16 -1.60 -6.98
CA THR A 138 -0.58 -0.34 -7.60
C THR A 138 -2.10 -0.31 -7.64
N SER A 139 -2.72 0.73 -7.09
CA SER A 139 -4.17 0.86 -7.00
C SER A 139 -4.66 2.19 -7.55
N PHE A 140 -5.86 2.18 -8.09
CA PHE A 140 -6.57 3.40 -8.48
C PHE A 140 -8.07 3.26 -8.23
N SER A 141 -8.74 4.38 -7.96
CA SER A 141 -10.20 4.44 -7.92
C SER A 141 -10.75 4.91 -9.26
N PHE A 142 -11.98 4.48 -9.58
CA PHE A 142 -12.70 4.90 -10.77
C PHE A 142 -14.21 4.84 -10.52
N ASP A 143 -14.96 5.60 -11.31
CA ASP A 143 -16.42 5.53 -11.31
C ASP A 143 -16.87 4.72 -12.53
N CYS A 144 -17.89 3.88 -12.35
CA CYS A 144 -18.51 3.10 -13.42
C CYS A 144 -19.99 2.84 -13.08
N LEU A 145 -20.88 3.13 -14.03
CA LEU A 145 -22.33 2.91 -13.92
C LEU A 145 -22.94 3.46 -12.60
N GLY A 146 -22.47 4.63 -12.16
CA GLY A 146 -22.97 5.33 -10.97
C GLY A 146 -22.44 4.81 -9.63
N LYS A 147 -21.48 3.89 -9.64
CA LYS A 147 -20.76 3.42 -8.45
C LYS A 147 -19.28 3.74 -8.57
N LYS A 148 -18.62 3.84 -7.42
CA LYS A 148 -17.17 4.01 -7.33
C LYS A 148 -16.50 2.71 -6.91
N TYR A 149 -15.39 2.37 -7.57
CA TYR A 149 -14.64 1.15 -7.38
C TYR A 149 -13.16 1.44 -7.15
N VAL A 150 -12.46 0.43 -6.66
CA VAL A 150 -11.00 0.36 -6.60
C VAL A 150 -10.53 -0.82 -7.45
N TYR A 151 -9.60 -0.55 -8.35
CA TYR A 151 -8.82 -1.59 -9.03
C TYR A 151 -7.45 -1.68 -8.40
N ARG A 152 -7.05 -2.90 -8.01
CA ARG A 152 -5.70 -3.20 -7.52
C ARG A 152 -4.97 -4.07 -8.54
N HIS A 153 -3.84 -3.59 -9.01
CA HIS A 153 -2.91 -4.36 -9.83
C HIS A 153 -1.75 -4.86 -8.96
N PRO A 154 -1.37 -6.16 -9.03
CA PRO A 154 -0.30 -6.68 -8.20
C PRO A 154 1.04 -6.02 -8.54
N GLY A 155 1.80 -5.66 -7.52
CA GLY A 155 3.14 -5.12 -7.69
C GLY A 155 4.12 -6.18 -8.19
N ARG A 156 5.11 -5.76 -8.96
CA ARG A 156 6.14 -6.67 -9.50
C ARG A 156 6.90 -7.38 -8.38
N GLY A 157 7.05 -8.69 -8.50
CA GLY A 157 7.80 -9.52 -7.56
C GLY A 157 7.03 -9.96 -6.32
N THR A 158 5.74 -9.57 -6.16
CA THR A 158 4.90 -9.99 -5.04
C THR A 158 4.52 -11.47 -5.12
N GLU A 159 4.53 -12.06 -6.30
CA GLU A 159 4.31 -13.49 -6.53
C GLU A 159 5.29 -14.42 -5.80
N LYS A 160 6.40 -13.86 -5.31
CA LYS A 160 7.42 -14.62 -4.55
C LYS A 160 7.05 -14.89 -3.10
N TYR A 161 6.07 -14.15 -2.56
CA TYR A 161 5.69 -14.25 -1.14
C TYR A 161 4.19 -14.10 -0.89
N ILE A 162 3.38 -13.77 -1.90
CA ILE A 162 1.92 -13.70 -1.82
C ILE A 162 1.30 -14.81 -2.64
N ASN A 163 0.44 -15.61 -2.00
CA ASN A 163 -0.33 -16.64 -2.66
C ASN A 163 -1.69 -16.09 -3.10
N ARG A 164 -1.80 -15.70 -4.37
CA ARG A 164 -3.01 -15.09 -4.93
C ARG A 164 -4.23 -16.03 -4.93
N SER A 165 -4.02 -17.33 -5.00
CA SER A 165 -5.12 -18.30 -4.88
C SER A 165 -5.67 -18.35 -3.44
N SER A 166 -4.78 -18.22 -2.44
CA SER A 166 -5.19 -18.10 -1.03
C SER A 166 -6.00 -16.83 -0.80
N GLU A 167 -5.49 -15.69 -1.28
CA GLU A 167 -6.18 -14.40 -1.19
C GLU A 167 -7.58 -14.48 -1.80
N ALA A 168 -7.71 -14.98 -3.04
CA ALA A 168 -8.99 -15.08 -3.72
C ALA A 168 -9.99 -15.96 -2.96
N ALA A 169 -9.57 -17.15 -2.49
CA ALA A 169 -10.42 -18.05 -1.71
C ALA A 169 -10.90 -17.40 -0.39
N SER A 170 -9.99 -16.70 0.29
CA SER A 170 -10.33 -16.02 1.55
C SER A 170 -11.27 -14.84 1.35
N MET A 171 -11.10 -14.08 0.26
CA MET A 171 -12.01 -12.97 -0.08
C MET A 171 -13.44 -13.46 -0.41
N GLU A 172 -13.58 -14.57 -1.16
CA GLU A 172 -14.89 -15.18 -1.41
C GLU A 172 -15.59 -15.58 -0.10
N ILE A 173 -14.84 -16.14 0.84
CA ILE A 173 -15.36 -16.50 2.17
C ILE A 173 -15.70 -15.23 2.98
N ALA A 174 -14.83 -14.23 2.99
CA ALA A 174 -15.05 -12.97 3.69
C ALA A 174 -16.30 -12.24 3.19
N ALA A 175 -16.52 -12.21 1.88
CA ALA A 175 -17.73 -11.65 1.28
C ALA A 175 -19.00 -12.45 1.69
N LYS A 176 -18.95 -13.78 1.64
CA LYS A 176 -20.04 -14.65 2.11
C LYS A 176 -20.37 -14.41 3.58
N LEU A 177 -19.35 -14.23 4.41
CA LEU A 177 -19.48 -13.94 5.83
C LEU A 177 -19.86 -12.46 6.10
N GLN A 178 -19.93 -11.59 5.09
CA GLN A 178 -20.18 -10.16 5.27
C GLN A 178 -19.15 -9.51 6.22
N ILE A 179 -17.88 -9.87 6.05
CA ILE A 179 -16.70 -9.30 6.72
C ILE A 179 -15.99 -8.35 5.76
N ASP A 180 -15.97 -8.69 4.46
CA ASP A 180 -15.60 -7.81 3.35
C ASP A 180 -16.75 -7.80 2.33
N ARG A 181 -17.60 -6.77 2.39
CA ARG A 181 -18.72 -6.59 1.46
C ARG A 181 -18.33 -5.85 0.20
N THR A 182 -17.10 -5.38 0.13
CA THR A 182 -16.60 -4.59 -0.99
C THR A 182 -16.14 -5.47 -2.15
N PHE A 183 -15.87 -6.73 -1.90
CA PHE A 183 -15.33 -7.65 -2.90
C PHE A 183 -16.27 -7.81 -4.10
N VAL A 184 -15.74 -7.52 -5.30
CA VAL A 184 -16.44 -7.71 -6.58
C VAL A 184 -15.87 -8.88 -7.34
N ALA A 185 -14.56 -8.87 -7.61
CA ALA A 185 -13.87 -9.93 -8.35
C ALA A 185 -12.36 -9.88 -8.13
N MET A 186 -11.72 -11.03 -8.33
CA MET A 186 -10.28 -11.18 -8.35
C MET A 186 -9.88 -12.27 -9.34
N ASP A 187 -8.82 -12.05 -10.11
CA ASP A 187 -8.18 -13.11 -10.87
C ASP A 187 -7.09 -13.78 -10.03
N LYS A 188 -7.27 -15.06 -9.72
CA LYS A 188 -6.35 -15.84 -8.88
C LYS A 188 -5.00 -16.13 -9.52
N ASN A 189 -4.87 -16.00 -10.84
CA ASN A 189 -3.62 -16.25 -11.57
C ASN A 189 -2.84 -14.96 -11.76
N GLU A 190 -3.52 -13.90 -12.24
CA GLU A 190 -2.92 -12.59 -12.50
C GLU A 190 -2.88 -11.71 -11.24
N GLY A 191 -3.75 -11.97 -10.26
CA GLY A 191 -3.75 -11.28 -8.97
C GLY A 191 -4.37 -9.89 -8.95
N TRP A 192 -4.97 -9.42 -10.06
CA TRP A 192 -5.73 -8.17 -10.02
C TRP A 192 -7.05 -8.35 -9.27
N LYS A 193 -7.53 -7.26 -8.67
CA LYS A 193 -8.73 -7.25 -7.84
C LYS A 193 -9.57 -6.00 -8.11
N ILE A 194 -10.90 -6.16 -8.08
CA ILE A 194 -11.87 -5.07 -8.09
C ILE A 194 -12.69 -5.15 -6.80
N SER A 195 -12.78 -4.01 -6.12
CA SER A 195 -13.62 -3.84 -4.92
C SER A 195 -14.47 -2.58 -5.04
N GLU A 196 -15.63 -2.52 -4.38
CA GLU A 196 -16.41 -1.29 -4.25
C GLU A 196 -15.63 -0.31 -3.35
N PHE A 197 -15.63 0.97 -3.69
CA PHE A 197 -14.98 2.00 -2.88
C PHE A 197 -15.81 2.30 -1.64
N ILE A 198 -15.17 2.35 -0.47
CA ILE A 198 -15.84 2.66 0.80
C ILE A 198 -15.73 4.18 1.04
N PRO A 199 -16.81 4.94 0.90
CA PRO A 199 -16.76 6.37 1.16
C PRO A 199 -16.55 6.64 2.65
N ASN A 200 -15.72 7.65 2.95
CA ASN A 200 -15.40 8.09 4.31
C ASN A 200 -14.85 6.98 5.23
N ALA A 201 -14.29 5.92 4.67
CA ALA A 201 -13.63 4.90 5.45
C ALA A 201 -12.45 5.52 6.22
N ARG A 202 -12.32 5.11 7.47
CA ARG A 202 -11.19 5.48 8.33
C ARG A 202 -10.55 4.21 8.85
N PRO A 203 -9.21 4.15 8.92
CA PRO A 203 -8.56 3.05 9.60
C PRO A 203 -8.94 3.02 11.08
N LEU A 204 -8.83 1.86 11.68
CA LEU A 204 -9.03 1.66 13.11
C LEU A 204 -8.11 2.56 13.92
N ASP A 205 -8.65 3.18 14.96
CA ASP A 205 -7.90 3.90 15.98
C ASP A 205 -7.74 2.98 17.20
N TYR A 206 -6.52 2.61 17.53
CA TYR A 206 -6.20 1.73 18.67
C TYR A 206 -6.52 2.37 20.03
N ASP A 207 -6.57 3.69 20.13
CA ASP A 207 -6.97 4.39 21.37
C ASP A 207 -8.49 4.41 21.56
N ASN A 208 -9.26 4.10 20.53
CA ASN A 208 -10.72 4.02 20.57
C ASN A 208 -11.19 2.59 20.83
N TRP A 209 -11.57 2.28 22.05
CA TRP A 209 -11.98 0.94 22.44
C TRP A 209 -13.26 0.43 21.74
N ASP A 210 -14.14 1.32 21.28
CA ASP A 210 -15.29 0.90 20.44
C ASP A 210 -14.82 0.37 19.09
N HIS A 211 -13.75 0.95 18.54
CA HIS A 211 -13.10 0.42 17.31
C HIS A 211 -12.46 -0.94 17.58
N VAL A 212 -11.80 -1.11 18.73
CA VAL A 212 -11.17 -2.38 19.12
C VAL A 212 -12.23 -3.48 19.31
N GLU A 213 -13.35 -3.18 19.96
CA GLU A 213 -14.46 -4.13 20.13
C GLU A 213 -15.03 -4.60 18.78
N LYS A 214 -15.19 -3.68 17.82
CA LYS A 214 -15.64 -3.99 16.46
C LYS A 214 -14.65 -4.88 15.72
N ALA A 215 -13.35 -4.55 15.76
CA ALA A 215 -12.30 -5.35 15.13
C ALA A 215 -12.25 -6.77 15.72
N MET A 216 -12.31 -6.90 17.04
CA MET A 216 -12.36 -8.20 17.71
C MET A 216 -13.64 -8.98 17.35
N GLY A 217 -14.74 -8.27 17.13
CA GLY A 217 -15.99 -8.87 16.64
C GLY A 217 -15.84 -9.45 15.24
N LEU A 218 -15.18 -8.74 14.31
CA LEU A 218 -14.90 -9.22 12.95
C LEU A 218 -13.95 -10.42 12.95
N LEU A 219 -12.84 -10.36 13.70
CA LEU A 219 -11.90 -11.48 13.83
C LEU A 219 -12.58 -12.72 14.42
N ARG A 220 -13.36 -12.55 15.47
CA ARG A 220 -14.12 -13.67 16.07
C ARG A 220 -15.12 -14.28 15.08
N LYS A 221 -15.83 -13.46 14.32
CA LYS A 221 -16.76 -13.92 13.27
C LYS A 221 -16.03 -14.74 12.20
N LEU A 222 -14.83 -14.33 11.81
CA LEU A 222 -13.97 -15.05 10.88
C LEU A 222 -13.53 -16.39 11.47
N HIS A 223 -12.92 -16.38 12.64
CA HIS A 223 -12.31 -17.56 13.28
C HIS A 223 -13.35 -18.61 13.68
N GLN A 224 -14.55 -18.17 14.07
CA GLN A 224 -15.64 -19.08 14.47
C GLN A 224 -16.59 -19.48 13.33
N SER A 225 -16.29 -19.04 12.09
CA SER A 225 -17.14 -19.29 10.92
C SER A 225 -17.26 -20.78 10.54
N GLY A 226 -16.26 -21.58 10.90
CA GLY A 226 -16.12 -22.98 10.47
C GLY A 226 -15.73 -23.12 8.99
N GLU A 227 -15.54 -22.02 8.27
CA GLU A 227 -15.08 -22.03 6.87
C GLU A 227 -13.62 -22.50 6.79
N LYS A 228 -13.31 -23.23 5.72
CA LYS A 228 -11.97 -23.81 5.50
C LYS A 228 -11.50 -23.55 4.08
N THR A 229 -10.18 -23.36 3.94
CA THR A 229 -9.49 -23.31 2.66
C THR A 229 -8.35 -24.35 2.66
N GLU A 230 -7.89 -24.73 1.49
CA GLU A 230 -6.71 -25.60 1.34
C GLU A 230 -5.38 -24.87 1.59
N HIS A 231 -5.43 -23.57 1.73
CA HIS A 231 -4.26 -22.73 1.95
C HIS A 231 -4.00 -22.51 3.43
N SER A 232 -2.74 -22.43 3.81
CA SER A 232 -2.30 -22.16 5.19
C SER A 232 -1.44 -20.91 5.26
N PHE A 233 -1.53 -20.21 6.38
CA PHE A 233 -0.61 -19.17 6.77
C PHE A 233 -0.05 -19.50 8.16
N ASP A 234 1.26 -19.73 8.22
CA ASP A 234 1.96 -20.10 9.45
C ASP A 234 3.15 -19.16 9.64
N GLN A 235 3.11 -18.36 10.70
CA GLN A 235 4.15 -17.39 11.00
C GLN A 235 5.52 -18.04 11.20
N PHE A 236 5.58 -19.24 11.75
CA PHE A 236 6.86 -19.93 11.95
C PHE A 236 7.47 -20.43 10.65
N GLU A 237 6.66 -20.92 9.71
CA GLU A 237 7.12 -21.26 8.36
C GLU A 237 7.63 -20.01 7.63
N GLY A 238 6.91 -18.90 7.76
CA GLY A 238 7.33 -17.62 7.17
C GLY A 238 8.62 -17.06 7.81
N ILE A 239 8.80 -17.19 9.12
CA ILE A 239 10.05 -16.85 9.80
C ILE A 239 11.22 -17.66 9.23
N ASP A 240 11.04 -18.97 9.08
CA ASP A 240 12.08 -19.84 8.54
C ASP A 240 12.43 -19.44 7.08
N ASP A 241 11.44 -19.18 6.24
CA ASP A 241 11.62 -18.74 4.84
C ASP A 241 12.35 -17.38 4.74
N PHE A 242 11.92 -16.37 5.51
CA PHE A 242 12.63 -15.08 5.53
C PHE A 242 14.06 -15.21 6.05
N ARG A 243 14.30 -16.03 7.06
CA ARG A 243 15.64 -16.29 7.57
C ARG A 243 16.54 -16.94 6.52
N GLU A 244 16.02 -17.88 5.73
CA GLU A 244 16.78 -18.47 4.60
C GLU A 244 17.08 -17.45 3.52
N LYS A 245 16.09 -16.65 3.11
CA LYS A 245 16.25 -15.58 2.12
C LYS A 245 17.25 -14.51 2.55
N LEU A 246 17.23 -14.13 3.82
CA LEU A 246 18.17 -13.15 4.38
C LEU A 246 19.59 -13.72 4.46
N LYS A 247 19.78 -14.99 4.85
CA LYS A 247 21.10 -15.66 4.89
C LYS A 247 21.72 -15.82 3.51
N ALA A 248 20.91 -16.12 2.49
CA ALA A 248 21.39 -16.26 1.10
C ALA A 248 21.99 -14.98 0.53
N SER A 249 21.76 -13.90 1.19
CA SER A 249 22.20 -12.58 0.80
C SER A 249 23.39 -12.13 1.66
N ASN A 250 24.62 -12.17 1.14
CA ASN A 250 25.92 -11.92 1.78
C ASN A 250 26.13 -10.53 2.45
N ARG A 251 25.12 -9.77 2.77
CA ARG A 251 25.20 -8.38 3.27
C ARG A 251 24.38 -8.11 4.53
N PHE A 252 23.96 -9.15 5.23
CA PHE A 252 23.05 -8.97 6.36
C PHE A 252 23.79 -9.21 7.70
N GLU A 253 24.01 -8.14 8.45
CA GLU A 253 24.39 -8.17 9.86
C GLU A 253 23.38 -7.29 10.62
N PHE A 254 22.65 -7.88 11.54
CA PHE A 254 21.83 -7.17 12.52
C PHE A 254 22.25 -7.67 13.91
N ASP A 255 22.75 -6.77 14.72
CA ASP A 255 23.23 -7.08 16.06
C ASP A 255 22.07 -7.62 16.92
N GLY A 256 22.26 -8.78 17.54
CA GLY A 256 21.26 -9.40 18.39
C GLY A 256 20.26 -10.35 17.68
N LEU A 257 20.35 -10.52 16.35
CA LEU A 257 19.45 -11.38 15.61
C LEU A 257 19.50 -12.85 16.06
N ASP A 258 20.69 -13.37 16.39
CA ASP A 258 20.86 -14.74 16.88
C ASP A 258 20.19 -14.95 18.25
N GLU A 259 20.16 -13.91 19.08
CA GLU A 259 19.44 -13.94 20.36
C GLU A 259 17.93 -13.96 20.16
N LEU A 260 17.43 -13.15 19.22
CA LEU A 260 16.02 -13.16 18.84
C LEU A 260 15.61 -14.52 18.26
N ASP A 261 16.41 -15.11 17.37
CA ASP A 261 16.18 -16.46 16.83
C ASP A 261 16.07 -17.51 17.93
N LYS A 262 16.97 -17.47 18.93
CA LYS A 262 16.94 -18.37 20.06
C LYS A 262 15.68 -18.22 20.91
N ASN A 263 15.26 -16.96 21.15
CA ASN A 263 14.06 -16.68 21.92
C ASN A 263 12.81 -17.19 21.19
N ILE A 264 12.69 -16.93 19.90
CA ILE A 264 11.59 -17.42 19.06
C ILE A 264 11.57 -18.93 18.96
N SER A 265 12.74 -19.57 18.86
CA SER A 265 12.84 -21.03 18.90
C SER A 265 12.34 -21.61 20.22
N THR A 266 12.64 -20.96 21.34
CA THR A 266 12.14 -21.36 22.67
C THR A 266 10.62 -21.22 22.75
N ILE A 267 10.05 -20.13 22.24
CA ILE A 267 8.60 -19.91 22.16
C ILE A 267 7.95 -20.98 21.28
N ARG A 268 8.55 -21.29 20.11
CA ARG A 268 8.05 -22.34 19.20
C ARG A 268 7.94 -23.69 19.89
N GLU A 269 9.00 -24.14 20.58
CA GLU A 269 8.99 -25.41 21.29
C GLU A 269 7.95 -25.46 22.42
N PHE A 270 7.73 -24.33 23.05
CA PHE A 270 6.71 -24.16 24.06
C PHE A 270 5.28 -24.25 23.48
N LEU A 271 5.01 -23.55 22.37
CA LEU A 271 3.71 -23.52 21.72
C LEU A 271 3.33 -24.85 21.04
N LYS A 272 4.32 -25.69 20.66
CA LYS A 272 4.07 -27.05 20.14
C LYS A 272 3.30 -27.96 21.13
N GLN A 273 3.30 -27.62 22.40
CA GLN A 273 2.56 -28.35 23.41
C GLN A 273 1.08 -27.98 23.50
N ASP A 274 0.70 -26.87 22.84
CA ASP A 274 -0.66 -26.40 22.80
C ASP A 274 -1.35 -27.01 21.57
N ASP A 275 -2.47 -27.69 21.80
CA ASP A 275 -3.31 -28.28 20.74
C ASP A 275 -4.36 -27.22 20.35
N THR A 276 -4.01 -26.33 19.42
CA THR A 276 -4.89 -25.27 18.96
C THR A 276 -5.50 -25.64 17.61
N GLU A 277 -6.81 -25.54 17.50
CA GLU A 277 -7.50 -25.72 16.23
C GLU A 277 -7.08 -24.62 15.24
N ARG A 278 -6.70 -25.02 14.03
CA ARG A 278 -6.43 -24.06 12.94
C ARG A 278 -7.74 -23.61 12.33
N VAL A 279 -7.91 -22.30 12.23
CA VAL A 279 -9.08 -21.63 11.67
C VAL A 279 -8.67 -20.73 10.51
N LEU A 280 -9.63 -20.23 9.76
CA LEU A 280 -9.34 -19.20 8.74
C LEU A 280 -8.97 -17.90 9.46
N CYS A 281 -7.74 -17.43 9.22
CA CYS A 281 -7.16 -16.21 9.76
C CYS A 281 -7.00 -15.15 8.66
N HIS A 282 -6.98 -13.89 9.07
CA HIS A 282 -6.68 -12.78 8.17
C HIS A 282 -5.19 -12.71 7.81
N GLY A 283 -4.32 -12.97 8.77
CA GLY A 283 -2.86 -13.00 8.63
C GLY A 283 -2.18 -11.63 8.73
N ASP A 284 -2.90 -10.53 8.49
CA ASP A 284 -2.40 -9.15 8.52
C ASP A 284 -3.40 -8.19 9.20
N SER A 285 -3.79 -8.54 10.43
CA SER A 285 -4.84 -7.89 11.21
C SER A 285 -4.33 -6.65 11.95
N TYR A 286 -3.95 -5.58 11.22
CA TYR A 286 -3.51 -4.32 11.80
C TYR A 286 -4.41 -3.14 11.36
N SER A 287 -4.24 -1.96 11.99
CA SER A 287 -5.17 -0.82 11.88
C SER A 287 -5.62 -0.49 10.45
N PRO A 288 -4.76 -0.32 9.43
CA PRO A 288 -5.19 0.04 8.09
C PRO A 288 -6.13 -0.96 7.40
N ASN A 289 -6.10 -2.22 7.82
CA ASN A 289 -6.92 -3.29 7.25
C ASN A 289 -8.31 -3.41 7.90
N PHE A 290 -8.60 -2.62 8.92
CA PHE A 290 -9.93 -2.44 9.48
C PHE A 290 -10.49 -1.08 9.05
N LEU A 291 -11.42 -1.10 8.12
CA LEU A 291 -12.05 0.09 7.58
C LEU A 291 -13.36 0.35 8.28
N LEU A 292 -13.39 1.40 9.09
CA LEU A 292 -14.54 1.75 9.92
C LEU A 292 -15.27 2.96 9.34
N ASN A 293 -16.53 2.74 9.03
CA ASN A 293 -17.52 3.74 8.67
C ASN A 293 -18.85 3.37 9.34
N GLU A 294 -19.99 3.55 8.69
CA GLU A 294 -21.29 3.04 9.17
C GLU A 294 -21.38 1.51 9.14
N GLN A 295 -20.48 0.86 8.42
CA GLN A 295 -20.35 -0.60 8.27
C GLN A 295 -18.87 -0.95 8.55
N GLU A 296 -18.64 -1.95 9.39
CA GLU A 296 -17.30 -2.43 9.68
C GLU A 296 -16.85 -3.42 8.60
N GLU A 297 -15.67 -3.19 8.00
CA GLU A 297 -15.08 -4.03 6.97
C GLU A 297 -13.64 -4.41 7.33
N MET A 298 -13.21 -5.60 6.93
CA MET A 298 -11.81 -5.98 6.86
C MET A 298 -11.37 -6.02 5.40
N SER A 299 -10.16 -5.56 5.12
CA SER A 299 -9.58 -5.51 3.77
C SER A 299 -8.17 -6.09 3.76
N ASP A 300 -7.63 -6.30 2.56
CA ASP A 300 -6.27 -6.76 2.31
C ASP A 300 -5.95 -8.17 2.84
N TRP A 301 -6.56 -9.16 2.18
CA TRP A 301 -6.52 -10.59 2.53
C TRP A 301 -5.29 -11.33 1.99
N GLU A 302 -4.23 -10.63 1.58
CA GLU A 302 -3.11 -11.23 0.84
C GLU A 302 -2.26 -12.21 1.67
N TYR A 303 -2.37 -12.17 3.01
CA TYR A 303 -1.74 -13.12 3.95
C TYR A 303 -2.74 -14.11 4.57
N SER A 304 -3.99 -14.12 4.11
CA SER A 304 -5.02 -14.95 4.71
C SER A 304 -4.84 -16.44 4.40
N GLY A 305 -5.16 -17.28 5.38
CA GLY A 305 -5.10 -18.74 5.27
C GLY A 305 -5.44 -19.45 6.59
N MET A 306 -5.45 -20.78 6.57
CA MET A 306 -5.66 -21.58 7.78
C MET A 306 -4.48 -21.44 8.73
N GLY A 307 -4.71 -20.89 9.92
CA GLY A 307 -3.67 -20.58 10.89
C GLY A 307 -4.15 -20.72 12.34
N ASP A 308 -3.26 -20.37 13.26
CA ASP A 308 -3.61 -20.22 14.67
C ASP A 308 -4.26 -18.83 14.87
N PRO A 309 -5.47 -18.73 15.45
CA PRO A 309 -6.13 -17.46 15.67
C PRO A 309 -5.32 -16.47 16.52
N ALA A 310 -4.40 -16.98 17.34
CA ALA A 310 -3.48 -16.15 18.13
C ALA A 310 -2.53 -15.34 17.23
N GLY A 311 -2.29 -15.75 15.99
CA GLY A 311 -1.50 -15.01 15.01
C GLY A 311 -2.14 -13.66 14.64
N ASP A 312 -3.44 -13.63 14.42
CA ASP A 312 -4.17 -12.38 14.14
C ASP A 312 -4.15 -11.43 15.36
N LEU A 313 -4.41 -11.94 16.55
CA LEU A 313 -4.35 -11.12 17.76
C LEU A 313 -2.92 -10.65 18.06
N GLY A 314 -1.93 -11.49 17.79
CA GLY A 314 -0.51 -11.15 17.94
C GLY A 314 -0.12 -9.99 17.04
N THR A 315 -0.53 -9.99 15.77
CA THR A 315 -0.32 -8.88 14.82
C THR A 315 -1.04 -7.61 15.29
N PHE A 316 -2.32 -7.71 15.67
CA PHE A 316 -3.10 -6.58 16.14
C PHE A 316 -2.47 -5.90 17.36
N ILE A 317 -2.11 -6.69 18.38
CA ILE A 317 -1.49 -6.19 19.61
C ILE A 317 -0.07 -5.68 19.34
N GLY A 318 0.72 -6.38 18.52
CA GLY A 318 2.08 -5.99 18.18
C GLY A 318 2.18 -4.64 17.48
N CYS A 319 1.14 -4.25 16.70
CA CYS A 319 1.06 -2.97 16.00
C CYS A 319 0.41 -1.83 16.82
N SER A 320 -0.14 -2.12 18.00
CA SER A 320 -0.93 -1.15 18.79
C SER A 320 -0.13 -0.31 19.78
N ASN A 321 1.10 -0.69 20.10
CA ASN A 321 1.89 -0.15 21.22
C ASN A 321 1.23 -0.31 22.60
N TYR A 322 0.36 -1.31 22.78
CA TYR A 322 -0.34 -1.55 24.04
C TYR A 322 0.57 -2.01 25.17
N THR A 323 0.20 -1.60 26.40
CA THR A 323 0.75 -2.22 27.61
C THR A 323 0.25 -3.67 27.75
N VAL A 324 0.85 -4.45 28.64
CA VAL A 324 0.41 -5.83 28.93
C VAL A 324 -1.07 -5.85 29.39
N GLU A 325 -1.48 -4.90 30.24
CA GLU A 325 -2.86 -4.78 30.71
C GLU A 325 -3.85 -4.48 29.58
N GLN A 326 -3.45 -3.63 28.62
CA GLN A 326 -4.26 -3.34 27.44
C GLN A 326 -4.34 -4.55 26.50
N ALA A 327 -3.22 -5.27 26.29
CA ALA A 327 -3.21 -6.50 25.53
C ALA A 327 -4.12 -7.58 26.14
N GLU A 328 -4.12 -7.74 27.46
CA GLU A 328 -5.02 -8.64 28.19
C GLU A 328 -6.49 -8.23 27.98
N LYS A 329 -6.80 -6.93 28.02
CA LYS A 329 -8.16 -6.44 27.74
C LYS A 329 -8.60 -6.78 26.31
N VAL A 330 -7.71 -6.69 25.31
CA VAL A 330 -8.03 -7.13 23.92
C VAL A 330 -8.40 -8.60 23.91
N LEU A 331 -7.65 -9.45 24.61
CA LEU A 331 -7.95 -10.89 24.70
C LEU A 331 -9.31 -11.15 25.35
N GLU A 332 -9.64 -10.47 26.44
CA GLU A 332 -10.96 -10.56 27.10
C GLU A 332 -12.09 -10.17 26.16
N ILE A 333 -11.92 -9.06 25.40
CA ILE A 333 -12.90 -8.61 24.40
C ILE A 333 -13.06 -9.67 23.30
N TYR A 334 -11.96 -10.22 22.78
CA TYR A 334 -12.00 -11.23 21.73
C TYR A 334 -12.61 -12.55 22.22
N LEU A 335 -12.19 -13.07 23.37
CA LEU A 335 -12.67 -14.33 23.93
C LEU A 335 -14.06 -14.21 24.56
N GLN A 336 -14.50 -12.99 24.91
CA GLN A 336 -15.73 -12.70 25.67
C GLN A 336 -15.73 -13.32 27.07
N GLU A 337 -14.57 -13.65 27.60
CA GLU A 337 -14.34 -14.17 28.92
C GLU A 337 -12.90 -13.86 29.39
N VAL A 338 -12.66 -13.98 30.69
CA VAL A 338 -11.30 -13.88 31.23
C VAL A 338 -10.56 -15.18 30.90
N PRO A 339 -9.47 -15.13 30.10
CA PRO A 339 -8.76 -16.33 29.71
C PRO A 339 -8.06 -17.02 30.90
N ASP A 340 -8.01 -18.33 30.86
CA ASP A 340 -7.17 -19.05 31.79
C ASP A 340 -5.66 -18.82 31.51
N THR A 341 -4.81 -19.24 32.41
CA THR A 341 -3.35 -19.01 32.31
C THR A 341 -2.75 -19.62 31.04
N LYS A 342 -3.25 -20.77 30.58
CA LYS A 342 -2.74 -21.42 29.37
C LYS A 342 -3.12 -20.63 28.12
N THR A 343 -4.38 -20.30 27.96
CA THR A 343 -4.92 -19.49 26.86
C THR A 343 -4.25 -18.12 26.80
N ARG A 344 -4.20 -17.41 27.93
CA ARG A 344 -3.53 -16.10 28.04
C ARG A 344 -2.07 -16.17 27.57
N ARG A 345 -1.32 -17.15 28.05
CA ARG A 345 0.07 -17.36 27.69
C ARG A 345 0.24 -17.65 26.19
N HIS A 346 -0.63 -18.49 25.63
CA HIS A 346 -0.62 -18.84 24.21
C HIS A 346 -0.75 -17.60 23.33
N TYR A 347 -1.80 -16.81 23.53
CA TYR A 347 -2.04 -15.60 22.76
C TYR A 347 -0.95 -14.53 22.93
N LEU A 348 -0.47 -14.30 24.16
CA LEU A 348 0.59 -13.32 24.40
C LEU A 348 1.94 -13.76 23.80
N ALA A 349 2.22 -15.06 23.72
CA ALA A 349 3.42 -15.56 23.05
C ALA A 349 3.40 -15.24 21.54
N TYR A 350 2.22 -15.28 20.91
CA TYR A 350 2.09 -14.92 19.50
C TYR A 350 2.35 -13.44 19.23
N VAL A 351 2.22 -12.54 20.19
CA VAL A 351 2.66 -11.14 20.02
C VAL A 351 4.14 -11.07 19.67
N ALA A 352 4.99 -11.84 20.35
CA ALA A 352 6.42 -11.89 20.04
C ALA A 352 6.69 -12.59 18.69
N VAL A 353 5.97 -13.68 18.40
CA VAL A 353 6.13 -14.43 17.14
C VAL A 353 5.79 -13.56 15.93
N THR A 354 4.63 -12.89 15.95
CA THR A 354 4.18 -12.03 14.83
C THR A 354 5.03 -10.78 14.71
N SER A 355 5.44 -10.16 15.82
CA SER A 355 6.36 -9.01 15.78
C SER A 355 7.70 -9.40 15.14
N TYR A 356 8.21 -10.59 15.43
CA TYR A 356 9.43 -11.08 14.81
C TYR A 356 9.24 -11.43 13.32
N TYR A 357 8.09 -12.02 12.95
CA TYR A 357 7.75 -12.27 11.55
C TYR A 357 7.75 -10.98 10.72
N TRP A 358 7.06 -9.94 11.18
CA TRP A 358 6.98 -8.65 10.48
C TRP A 358 8.30 -7.89 10.49
N PHE A 359 9.10 -8.03 11.54
CA PHE A 359 10.46 -7.52 11.56
C PHE A 359 11.33 -8.14 10.46
N LEU A 360 11.29 -9.46 10.30
CA LEU A 360 12.04 -10.15 9.23
C LEU A 360 11.51 -9.78 7.84
N TRP A 361 10.21 -9.62 7.69
CA TRP A 361 9.59 -9.13 6.46
C TRP A 361 10.11 -7.74 6.11
N ALA A 362 10.15 -6.81 7.06
CA ALA A 362 10.66 -5.44 6.85
C ALA A 362 12.13 -5.46 6.42
N LEU A 363 12.97 -6.23 7.10
CA LEU A 363 14.37 -6.41 6.71
C LEU A 363 14.52 -6.97 5.29
N PHE A 364 13.65 -7.90 4.90
CA PHE A 364 13.64 -8.45 3.55
C PHE A 364 13.23 -7.39 2.52
N GLN A 365 12.22 -6.57 2.80
CA GLN A 365 11.77 -5.49 1.91
C GLN A 365 12.86 -4.43 1.69
N GLU A 366 13.51 -3.96 2.75
CA GLU A 366 14.65 -3.05 2.63
C GLU A 366 15.76 -3.60 1.74
N ARG A 367 15.98 -4.91 1.85
CA ARG A 367 17.00 -5.57 1.06
C ARG A 367 16.69 -5.64 -0.42
N VAL A 368 15.43 -5.79 -0.79
CA VAL A 368 15.01 -5.77 -2.20
C VAL A 368 14.79 -4.36 -2.74
N GLY A 369 15.21 -3.34 -1.97
CA GLY A 369 15.17 -1.93 -2.37
C GLY A 369 13.79 -1.29 -2.20
N LYS A 370 12.96 -1.83 -1.31
CA LYS A 370 11.65 -1.28 -0.96
C LYS A 370 11.69 -0.85 0.52
N PRO A 371 12.09 0.39 0.84
CA PRO A 371 12.10 0.86 2.23
C PRO A 371 10.69 0.85 2.81
N VAL A 372 10.58 0.44 4.08
CA VAL A 372 9.28 0.29 4.79
C VAL A 372 9.11 1.27 5.95
N GLY A 373 9.96 2.26 6.08
CA GLY A 373 9.91 3.31 7.11
C GLY A 373 11.11 3.34 8.01
#